data_86a02accd1a3d4a7ec456bf84e372565
#
_entry.id   86a02accd1a3d4a7ec456bf84e372565
#
_cell.length_a   1.000
_cell.length_b   1.000
_cell.length_c   1.000
_cell.angle_alpha   90.00
_cell.angle_beta   90.00
_cell.angle_gamma   90.00
#
_symmetry.space_group_name_H-M   'P 1'
#
loop_
_entity.id
_entity.type
_entity.pdbx_description
1 polymer ?
#
loop_
_entity_poly.entity_id
_entity_poly.type
_entity_poly.pdbx_seq_one_letter_code
_entity_poly.pdbx_strand_id
1 'polypeptide(L)'
;MDDGNTIWFIVHLASLTLAYGAVIIVDLIGGLWLLSELSRERMLKITAWAQPVIWGGLIGMMISGALLGPDLSKPLTRVKMTLVILLAVNGLNLDALRKRTTQLSGQKFWDTPNSYKVWSIFSIALSQVLWLSIIVVAALNSK
;
A
#
# COMPACT_ATOMS: atom_id res chain seq x y z
N MET A 1 -18.58 -23.69 -5.66
CA MET A 1 -18.57 -22.23 -5.51
C MET A 1 -19.60 -21.71 -6.49
N ASP A 2 -20.53 -20.85 -6.06
CA ASP A 2 -21.44 -20.19 -6.99
C ASP A 2 -20.63 -19.29 -7.94
N ASP A 3 -21.05 -19.19 -9.20
CA ASP A 3 -20.35 -18.41 -10.23
C ASP A 3 -20.09 -16.96 -9.78
N GLY A 4 -21.00 -16.37 -9.03
CA GLY A 4 -20.84 -15.03 -8.45
C GLY A 4 -19.67 -14.91 -7.49
N ASN A 5 -19.46 -15.88 -6.61
CA ASN A 5 -18.35 -15.89 -5.66
C ASN A 5 -16.98 -16.04 -6.37
N THR A 6 -16.95 -16.80 -7.48
CA THR A 6 -15.74 -16.96 -8.29
C THR A 6 -15.32 -15.64 -8.93
N ILE A 7 -16.26 -14.87 -9.47
CA ILE A 7 -15.99 -13.56 -10.07
C ILE A 7 -15.43 -12.60 -9.04
N TRP A 8 -16.05 -12.47 -7.87
CA TRP A 8 -15.58 -11.57 -6.81
C TRP A 8 -14.22 -11.98 -6.26
N PHE A 9 -13.93 -13.28 -6.21
CA PHE A 9 -12.60 -13.78 -5.83
C PHE A 9 -11.52 -13.38 -6.85
N ILE A 10 -11.80 -13.50 -8.16
CA ILE A 10 -10.88 -13.07 -9.22
C ILE A 10 -10.66 -11.56 -9.15
N VAL A 11 -11.73 -10.77 -8.99
CA VAL A 11 -11.63 -9.30 -8.83
C VAL A 11 -10.79 -8.94 -7.60
N HIS A 12 -10.96 -9.66 -6.49
CA HIS A 12 -10.20 -9.45 -5.26
C HIS A 12 -8.70 -9.69 -5.47
N LEU A 13 -8.33 -10.81 -6.10
CA LEU A 13 -6.93 -11.13 -6.39
C LEU A 13 -6.31 -10.17 -7.41
N ALA A 14 -7.04 -9.80 -8.45
CA ALA A 14 -6.57 -8.82 -9.43
C ALA A 14 -6.33 -7.46 -8.77
N SER A 15 -7.26 -7.00 -7.94
CA SER A 15 -7.14 -5.74 -7.19
C SER A 15 -5.95 -5.77 -6.22
N LEU A 16 -5.75 -6.89 -5.50
CA LEU A 16 -4.60 -7.10 -4.62
C LEU A 16 -3.28 -7.00 -5.40
N THR A 17 -3.19 -7.70 -6.54
CA THR A 17 -1.99 -7.73 -7.38
C THR A 17 -1.66 -6.34 -7.92
N LEU A 18 -2.66 -5.60 -8.39
CA LEU A 18 -2.49 -4.24 -8.90
C LEU A 18 -2.04 -3.28 -7.80
N ALA A 19 -2.70 -3.30 -6.63
CA ALA A 19 -2.35 -2.43 -5.52
C ALA A 19 -0.94 -2.72 -5.00
N TYR A 20 -0.66 -3.98 -4.67
CA TYR A 20 0.63 -4.36 -4.10
C TYR A 20 1.77 -4.24 -5.11
N GLY A 21 1.55 -4.60 -6.37
CA GLY A 21 2.54 -4.40 -7.44
C GLY A 21 2.90 -2.91 -7.62
N ALA A 22 1.92 -2.02 -7.60
CA ALA A 22 2.16 -0.58 -7.66
C ALA A 22 2.90 -0.06 -6.42
N VAL A 23 2.60 -0.58 -5.22
CA VAL A 23 3.33 -0.24 -3.98
C VAL A 23 4.80 -0.65 -4.08
N ILE A 24 5.11 -1.86 -4.54
CA ILE A 24 6.50 -2.31 -4.73
C ILE A 24 7.25 -1.36 -5.66
N ILE A 25 6.64 -0.94 -6.78
CA ILE A 25 7.26 0.01 -7.72
C ILE A 25 7.53 1.35 -7.01
N VAL A 26 6.57 1.89 -6.27
CA VAL A 26 6.73 3.16 -5.54
C VAL A 26 7.83 3.06 -4.49
N ASP A 27 7.93 1.95 -3.77
CA ASP A 27 8.93 1.75 -2.73
C ASP A 27 10.33 1.59 -3.33
N LEU A 28 10.47 0.92 -4.47
CA LEU A 28 11.74 0.87 -5.22
C LEU A 28 12.18 2.26 -5.70
N ILE A 29 11.26 3.05 -6.24
CA ILE A 29 11.52 4.42 -6.70
C ILE A 29 11.88 5.31 -5.50
N GLY A 30 11.20 5.17 -4.37
CA GLY A 30 11.55 5.84 -3.12
C GLY A 30 12.93 5.46 -2.61
N GLY A 31 13.28 4.17 -2.69
CA GLY A 31 14.60 3.65 -2.36
C GLY A 31 15.71 4.23 -3.25
N LEU A 32 15.49 4.34 -4.56
CA LEU A 32 16.44 4.97 -5.49
C LEU A 32 16.65 6.47 -5.18
N TRP A 33 15.59 7.17 -4.77
CA TRP A 33 15.73 8.55 -4.30
C TRP A 33 16.51 8.63 -2.99
N LEU A 34 16.27 7.71 -2.05
CA LEU A 34 17.00 7.60 -0.78
C LEU A 34 18.50 7.35 -1.02
N LEU A 35 18.86 6.54 -2.03
CA LEU A 35 20.24 6.27 -2.43
C LEU A 35 20.84 7.39 -3.29
N SER A 36 20.10 8.47 -3.55
CA SER A 36 20.50 9.60 -4.43
C SER A 36 20.71 9.22 -5.90
N GLU A 37 20.24 8.07 -6.33
CA GLU A 37 20.27 7.61 -7.73
C GLU A 37 19.16 8.24 -8.58
N LEU A 38 18.14 8.80 -7.93
CA LEU A 38 17.00 9.41 -8.59
C LEU A 38 16.74 10.83 -8.05
N SER A 39 16.37 11.76 -8.94
CA SER A 39 15.96 13.10 -8.52
C SER A 39 14.57 13.09 -7.89
N ARG A 40 14.34 14.03 -6.95
CA ARG A 40 13.04 14.22 -6.30
C ARG A 40 11.89 14.39 -7.31
N GLU A 41 12.11 15.17 -8.35
CA GLU A 41 11.09 15.45 -9.37
C GLU A 41 10.65 14.17 -10.09
N ARG A 42 11.60 13.33 -10.49
CA ARG A 42 11.28 12.04 -11.13
C ARG A 42 10.55 11.10 -10.18
N MET A 43 11.01 11.01 -8.92
CA MET A 43 10.35 10.22 -7.88
C MET A 43 8.90 10.68 -7.71
N LEU A 44 8.64 11.98 -7.55
CA LEU A 44 7.28 12.52 -7.37
C LEU A 44 6.40 12.27 -8.60
N LYS A 45 6.94 12.39 -9.81
CA LYS A 45 6.19 12.13 -11.04
C LYS A 45 5.75 10.67 -11.15
N ILE A 46 6.66 9.73 -10.89
CA ILE A 46 6.35 8.28 -10.96
C ILE A 46 5.35 7.90 -9.88
N THR A 47 5.57 8.34 -8.64
CA THR A 47 4.65 8.05 -7.53
C THR A 47 3.26 8.66 -7.74
N ALA A 48 3.16 9.84 -8.38
CA ALA A 48 1.87 10.43 -8.73
C ALA A 48 1.07 9.57 -9.72
N TRP A 49 1.72 8.92 -10.67
CA TRP A 49 1.09 7.99 -11.60
C TRP A 49 0.65 6.68 -10.94
N ALA A 50 1.43 6.18 -9.98
CA ALA A 50 1.10 4.96 -9.27
C ALA A 50 -0.05 5.13 -8.25
N GLN A 51 -0.24 6.33 -7.73
CA GLN A 51 -1.22 6.63 -6.68
C GLN A 51 -2.65 6.18 -7.00
N PRO A 52 -3.24 6.53 -8.16
CA PRO A 52 -4.59 6.08 -8.50
C PRO A 52 -4.69 4.56 -8.63
N VAL A 53 -3.62 3.89 -9.07
CA VAL A 53 -3.58 2.42 -9.18
C VAL A 53 -3.60 1.79 -7.79
N ILE A 54 -2.80 2.32 -6.84
CA ILE A 54 -2.76 1.85 -5.45
C ILE A 54 -4.15 2.00 -4.81
N TRP A 55 -4.74 3.20 -4.89
CA TRP A 55 -6.04 3.45 -4.28
C TRP A 55 -7.17 2.69 -4.97
N GLY A 56 -7.18 2.64 -6.30
CA GLY A 56 -8.16 1.86 -7.05
C GLY A 56 -8.10 0.37 -6.72
N GLY A 57 -6.89 -0.20 -6.65
CA GLY A 57 -6.70 -1.59 -6.23
C GLY A 57 -7.10 -1.83 -4.77
N LEU A 58 -6.75 -0.92 -3.84
CA LEU A 58 -7.15 -1.03 -2.43
C LEU A 58 -8.68 -0.98 -2.27
N ILE A 59 -9.35 -0.04 -2.91
CA ILE A 59 -10.81 0.07 -2.90
C ILE A 59 -11.46 -1.17 -3.53
N GLY A 60 -10.97 -1.61 -4.69
CA GLY A 60 -11.44 -2.83 -5.36
C GLY A 60 -11.29 -4.07 -4.48
N MET A 61 -10.16 -4.19 -3.78
CA MET A 61 -9.92 -5.27 -2.81
C MET A 61 -10.88 -5.20 -1.62
N MET A 62 -11.17 -4.02 -1.09
CA MET A 62 -12.11 -3.83 0.02
C MET A 62 -13.55 -4.18 -0.39
N ILE A 63 -14.01 -3.69 -1.54
CA ILE A 63 -15.36 -3.96 -2.05
C ILE A 63 -15.53 -5.45 -2.35
N SER A 64 -14.64 -6.03 -3.15
CA SER A 64 -14.72 -7.46 -3.49
C SER A 64 -14.58 -8.36 -2.27
N GLY A 65 -13.70 -7.99 -1.31
CA GLY A 65 -13.56 -8.70 -0.06
C GLY A 65 -14.82 -8.67 0.81
N ALA A 66 -15.56 -7.56 0.81
CA ALA A 66 -16.85 -7.46 1.51
C ALA A 66 -17.94 -8.30 0.82
N LEU A 67 -17.97 -8.32 -0.51
CA LEU A 67 -18.94 -9.09 -1.31
C LEU A 67 -18.71 -10.60 -1.23
N LEU A 68 -17.50 -11.04 -0.90
CA LEU A 68 -17.19 -12.44 -0.62
C LEU A 68 -17.79 -12.96 0.71
N GLY A 69 -18.46 -12.11 1.48
CA GLY A 69 -19.13 -12.50 2.72
C GLY A 69 -18.18 -13.01 3.81
N PRO A 70 -17.23 -12.21 4.29
CA PRO A 70 -16.23 -12.65 5.26
C PRO A 70 -16.89 -13.07 6.57
N ASP A 71 -16.55 -14.25 7.06
CA ASP A 71 -17.01 -14.75 8.36
C ASP A 71 -16.25 -14.02 9.49
N LEU A 72 -16.89 -13.02 10.08
CA LEU A 72 -16.33 -12.21 11.17
C LEU A 72 -16.27 -12.95 12.52
N SER A 73 -16.85 -14.15 12.65
CA SER A 73 -16.68 -14.97 13.85
C SER A 73 -15.24 -15.51 13.95
N LYS A 74 -14.56 -15.69 12.82
CA LYS A 74 -13.21 -16.20 12.75
C LYS A 74 -12.19 -15.12 13.17
N PRO A 75 -11.29 -15.41 14.14
CA PRO A 75 -10.29 -14.47 14.62
C PRO A 75 -9.38 -13.94 13.50
N LEU A 76 -8.94 -14.83 12.60
CA LEU A 76 -8.05 -14.46 11.48
C LEU A 76 -8.72 -13.49 10.49
N THR A 77 -10.03 -13.62 10.26
CA THR A 77 -10.78 -12.67 9.43
C THR A 77 -10.78 -11.28 10.05
N ARG A 78 -11.03 -11.18 11.37
CA ARG A 78 -10.97 -9.89 12.08
C ARG A 78 -9.57 -9.28 12.05
N VAL A 79 -8.52 -10.08 12.26
CA VAL A 79 -7.13 -9.60 12.14
C VAL A 79 -6.86 -9.07 10.74
N LYS A 80 -7.25 -9.79 9.68
CA LYS A 80 -7.08 -9.34 8.30
C LYS A 80 -7.78 -8.00 8.05
N MET A 81 -9.03 -7.84 8.49
CA MET A 81 -9.77 -6.59 8.33
C MET A 81 -9.07 -5.42 9.05
N THR A 82 -8.59 -5.65 10.27
CA THR A 82 -7.83 -4.64 11.03
C THR A 82 -6.56 -4.23 10.30
N LEU A 83 -5.80 -5.20 9.76
CA LEU A 83 -4.59 -4.92 8.99
C LEU A 83 -4.88 -4.09 7.73
N VAL A 84 -5.98 -4.36 7.03
CA VAL A 84 -6.40 -3.58 5.85
C VAL A 84 -6.74 -2.13 6.24
N ILE A 85 -7.41 -1.91 7.37
CA ILE A 85 -7.71 -0.57 7.88
C ILE A 85 -6.41 0.17 8.23
N LEU A 86 -5.49 -0.48 8.95
CA LEU A 86 -4.19 0.10 9.28
C LEU A 86 -3.38 0.43 8.02
N LEU A 87 -3.44 -0.42 7.00
CA LEU A 87 -2.81 -0.19 5.71
C LEU A 87 -3.39 1.06 5.01
N ALA A 88 -4.72 1.22 5.01
CA ALA A 88 -5.38 2.39 4.43
C ALA A 88 -4.97 3.68 5.17
N VAL A 89 -4.95 3.66 6.52
CA VAL A 89 -4.50 4.79 7.33
C VAL A 89 -3.04 5.14 7.04
N ASN A 90 -2.16 4.13 6.97
CA ASN A 90 -0.75 4.37 6.61
C ASN A 90 -0.61 4.90 5.17
N GLY A 91 -1.45 4.45 4.23
CA GLY A 91 -1.51 4.97 2.88
C GLY A 91 -1.85 6.46 2.81
N LEU A 92 -2.82 6.92 3.63
CA LEU A 92 -3.15 8.35 3.77
C LEU A 92 -1.98 9.15 4.34
N ASN A 93 -1.25 8.59 5.31
CA ASN A 93 -0.06 9.21 5.88
C ASN A 93 1.06 9.34 4.83
N LEU A 94 1.31 8.30 4.03
CA LEU A 94 2.27 8.34 2.92
C LEU A 94 1.89 9.36 1.85
N ASP A 95 0.59 9.51 1.52
CA ASP A 95 0.13 10.55 0.60
C ASP A 95 0.36 11.96 1.15
N ALA A 96 0.12 12.16 2.45
CA ALA A 96 0.42 13.43 3.12
C ALA A 96 1.93 13.73 3.11
N LEU A 97 2.79 12.75 3.35
CA LEU A 97 4.24 12.88 3.25
C LEU A 97 4.67 13.23 1.83
N ARG A 98 4.11 12.57 0.82
CA ARG A 98 4.35 12.88 -0.59
C ARG A 98 4.00 14.35 -0.92
N LYS A 99 2.85 14.84 -0.45
CA LYS A 99 2.45 16.25 -0.63
C LYS A 99 3.42 17.20 0.05
N ARG A 100 3.91 16.88 1.25
CA ARG A 100 4.96 17.66 1.92
C ARG A 100 6.26 17.69 1.12
N THR A 101 6.64 16.57 0.48
CA THR A 101 7.84 16.49 -0.35
C THR A 101 7.86 17.53 -1.48
N THR A 102 6.69 17.89 -2.03
CA THR A 102 6.61 18.93 -3.08
C THR A 102 7.03 20.31 -2.58
N GLN A 103 6.92 20.56 -1.27
CA GLN A 103 7.22 21.86 -0.63
C GLN A 103 8.65 21.94 -0.07
N LEU A 104 9.40 20.83 -0.06
CA LEU A 104 10.76 20.82 0.46
C LEU A 104 11.73 21.46 -0.53
N SER A 105 12.71 22.19 0.00
CA SER A 105 13.88 22.62 -0.76
C SER A 105 14.89 21.48 -0.90
N GLY A 106 15.61 21.43 -2.01
CA GLY A 106 16.62 20.39 -2.26
C GLY A 106 16.13 19.25 -3.14
N GLN A 107 17.07 18.57 -3.80
CA GLN A 107 16.80 17.49 -4.75
C GLN A 107 17.05 16.10 -4.16
N LYS A 108 17.87 16.02 -3.10
CA LYS A 108 18.27 14.75 -2.48
C LYS A 108 17.49 14.51 -1.20
N PHE A 109 17.24 13.22 -0.92
CA PHE A 109 16.59 12.80 0.32
C PHE A 109 17.32 13.29 1.58
N TRP A 110 18.66 13.25 1.56
CA TRP A 110 19.49 13.60 2.71
C TRP A 110 19.49 15.10 3.06
N ASP A 111 19.03 15.95 2.15
CA ASP A 111 18.89 17.40 2.38
C ASP A 111 17.55 17.71 3.12
N THR A 112 16.69 16.73 3.31
CA THR A 112 15.40 16.92 3.98
C THR A 112 15.53 16.91 5.51
N PRO A 113 14.57 17.49 6.26
CA PRO A 113 14.58 17.47 7.73
C PRO A 113 14.61 16.05 8.30
N ASN A 114 15.31 15.84 9.42
CA ASN A 114 15.44 14.52 10.05
C ASN A 114 14.09 13.90 10.44
N SER A 115 13.15 14.70 10.92
CA SER A 115 11.79 14.24 11.23
C SER A 115 11.09 13.66 10.00
N TYR A 116 11.24 14.31 8.84
CA TYR A 116 10.69 13.81 7.60
C TYR A 116 11.33 12.48 7.18
N LYS A 117 12.66 12.35 7.28
CA LYS A 117 13.39 11.10 6.96
C LYS A 117 12.89 9.92 7.79
N VAL A 118 12.83 10.11 9.11
CA VAL A 118 12.38 9.08 10.06
C VAL A 118 10.95 8.64 9.73
N TRP A 119 10.03 9.59 9.57
CA TRP A 119 8.64 9.28 9.25
C TRP A 119 8.47 8.59 7.91
N SER A 120 9.22 9.01 6.88
CA SER A 120 9.15 8.40 5.55
C SER A 120 9.63 6.95 5.59
N ILE A 121 10.80 6.68 6.19
CA ILE A 121 11.36 5.32 6.30
C ILE A 121 10.43 4.44 7.13
N PHE A 122 9.94 4.94 8.27
CA PHE A 122 9.01 4.19 9.12
C PHE A 122 7.73 3.83 8.38
N SER A 123 7.09 4.78 7.69
CA SER A 123 5.82 4.54 6.98
C SER A 123 5.99 3.58 5.81
N ILE A 124 7.11 3.63 5.09
CA ILE A 124 7.43 2.67 4.01
C ILE A 124 7.62 1.27 4.60
N ALA A 125 8.44 1.14 5.64
CA ALA A 125 8.67 -0.15 6.29
C ALA A 125 7.36 -0.73 6.87
N LEU A 126 6.54 0.10 7.52
CA LEU A 126 5.23 -0.29 8.03
C LEU A 126 4.30 -0.77 6.91
N SER A 127 4.29 -0.09 5.77
CA SER A 127 3.52 -0.50 4.59
C SER A 127 3.87 -1.92 4.16
N GLN A 128 5.16 -2.25 4.03
CA GLN A 128 5.61 -3.58 3.63
C GLN A 128 5.23 -4.65 4.66
N VAL A 129 5.43 -4.37 5.95
CA VAL A 129 5.03 -5.29 7.02
C VAL A 129 3.52 -5.56 6.99
N LEU A 130 2.69 -4.53 6.81
CA LEU A 130 1.24 -4.68 6.73
C LEU A 130 0.81 -5.51 5.52
N TRP A 131 1.36 -5.24 4.32
CA TRP A 131 1.06 -6.01 3.11
C TRP A 131 1.42 -7.49 3.27
N LEU A 132 2.63 -7.79 3.74
CA LEU A 132 3.08 -9.16 3.97
C LEU A 132 2.22 -9.86 5.04
N SER A 133 1.87 -9.16 6.11
CA SER A 133 1.00 -9.71 7.16
C SER A 133 -0.39 -10.05 6.63
N ILE A 134 -0.98 -9.20 5.77
CA ILE A 134 -2.28 -9.47 5.13
C ILE A 134 -2.20 -10.73 4.26
N ILE A 135 -1.14 -10.88 3.47
CA ILE A 135 -0.95 -12.05 2.60
C ILE A 135 -0.79 -13.32 3.43
N VAL A 136 0.04 -13.28 4.48
CA VAL A 136 0.25 -14.43 5.38
C VAL A 136 -1.03 -14.82 6.10
N VAL A 137 -1.76 -13.86 6.68
CA VAL A 137 -3.04 -14.12 7.36
C VAL A 137 -4.09 -14.68 6.38
N ALA A 138 -4.13 -14.16 5.14
CA ALA A 138 -5.01 -14.70 4.12
C ALA A 138 -4.70 -16.15 3.78
N ALA A 139 -3.41 -16.50 3.63
CA ALA A 139 -2.97 -17.87 3.37
C ALA A 139 -3.27 -18.84 4.53
N LEU A 140 -3.15 -18.38 5.78
CA LEU A 140 -3.49 -19.18 6.96
C LEU A 140 -5.01 -19.40 7.10
N ASN A 141 -5.82 -18.43 6.68
CA ASN A 141 -7.29 -18.48 6.78
C ASN A 141 -7.93 -19.31 5.65
N SER A 142 -7.16 -19.68 4.62
CA SER A 142 -7.63 -20.52 3.51
C SER A 142 -7.60 -22.02 3.80
N LYS A 143 -6.99 -22.43 4.92
CA LYS A 143 -6.95 -23.82 5.42
C LYS A 143 -8.10 -24.09 6.38
#